data_17ec767be73446b3604c53464c2affe1
#
_entry.id   17ec767be73446b3604c53464c2affe1
#
_cell.length_a   1.000
_cell.length_b   1.000
_cell.length_c   1.000
_cell.angle_alpha   90.00
_cell.angle_beta   90.00
_cell.angle_gamma   90.00
#
_symmetry.space_group_name_H-M   'P 1'
#
loop_
_entity.id
_entity.type
_entity.pdbx_description
1 polymer ?
#
loop_
_entity_poly.entity_id
_entity_poly.type
_entity_poly.pdbx_seq_one_letter_code
_entity_poly.pdbx_strand_id
1 'polypeptide(L)'
;MIEVKIPSPGESITEVEIANWLVETGDYVEKDQEIAEIESDKATLPLVAEESGKVEIVAPEGETIKVGEIACKIDETAKKEEKSKNGEDKQTTKEKTTEAPEPEKQSTTSKEKNEEETKKESKKSTEYKESETPKENDQVKVSPVAEKIMEDYDLSLDDVLKGLKRLSKKDVEKAREGLSMSKTEEASKKEASRDADRKKMSQLRKKLSQRLVSVKNETAMLTTFNEVDMTEVINLRKKYQKQFQEKHGIKLGFMSFFTKAATKALEAYPNINSRIESEEIVYPRYHDIGIAVQTSKGLMVPVIRNAESLTLAEIEIKVNEFAEKARNNRIKIDEMEGGTFTITNGGVFGSMLSTPILNPPQSGILGMHNIQERPVAINGQVVIRPMMYIALSYDHRTVDGKDSVSFLVKVKEMIENPYKMLLNDNPDKALLDL
;
A
#
# COMPACT_ATOMS: atom_id res chain seq x y z
N MET A 1 -33.96 26.09 -19.22
CA MET A 1 -32.78 25.18 -19.34
C MET A 1 -31.51 25.96 -19.03
N ILE A 2 -30.76 25.56 -18.04
CA ILE A 2 -29.47 26.16 -17.66
C ILE A 2 -28.38 25.31 -18.30
N GLU A 3 -27.35 25.96 -18.85
CA GLU A 3 -26.19 25.33 -19.46
C GLU A 3 -25.06 25.25 -18.41
N VAL A 4 -24.76 24.04 -17.96
CA VAL A 4 -23.62 23.81 -17.04
C VAL A 4 -22.34 23.73 -17.86
N LYS A 5 -21.45 24.70 -17.64
CA LYS A 5 -20.18 24.84 -18.35
C LYS A 5 -19.04 24.24 -17.54
N ILE A 6 -18.05 23.74 -18.27
CA ILE A 6 -16.82 23.24 -17.65
C ILE A 6 -16.09 24.39 -16.93
N PRO A 7 -15.91 24.31 -15.60
CA PRO A 7 -15.18 25.32 -14.85
C PRO A 7 -13.68 25.29 -15.18
N SER A 8 -13.00 26.44 -15.05
CA SER A 8 -11.53 26.50 -15.21
C SER A 8 -10.82 25.97 -13.97
N PRO A 9 -10.10 24.84 -14.06
CA PRO A 9 -9.35 24.33 -12.93
C PRO A 9 -8.02 25.07 -12.61
N GLY A 10 -7.69 26.12 -13.39
CA GLY A 10 -6.49 26.95 -13.22
C GLY A 10 -6.12 27.72 -14.47
N GLU A 11 -5.30 28.77 -14.35
CA GLU A 11 -4.95 29.72 -15.42
C GLU A 11 -4.26 29.08 -16.66
N SER A 12 -3.74 27.87 -16.56
CA SER A 12 -2.97 27.22 -17.63
C SER A 12 -3.69 26.02 -18.28
N ILE A 13 -4.92 25.71 -17.88
CA ILE A 13 -5.64 24.52 -18.34
C ILE A 13 -6.70 24.93 -19.37
N THR A 14 -6.54 24.47 -20.58
CA THR A 14 -7.45 24.80 -21.72
C THR A 14 -8.42 23.67 -22.04
N GLU A 15 -8.14 22.44 -21.62
CA GLU A 15 -8.93 21.26 -21.94
C GLU A 15 -9.04 20.32 -20.72
N VAL A 16 -10.19 19.68 -20.55
CA VAL A 16 -10.46 18.67 -19.51
C VAL A 16 -11.19 17.48 -20.12
N GLU A 17 -11.12 16.32 -19.48
CA GLU A 17 -11.86 15.11 -19.87
C GLU A 17 -12.95 14.82 -18.83
N ILE A 18 -14.16 14.46 -19.25
CA ILE A 18 -15.18 13.94 -18.35
C ILE A 18 -14.79 12.50 -18.01
N ALA A 19 -14.31 12.28 -16.77
CA ALA A 19 -13.83 10.98 -16.34
C ALA A 19 -14.97 10.00 -16.09
N ASN A 20 -16.06 10.47 -15.48
CA ASN A 20 -17.22 9.66 -15.14
C ASN A 20 -18.44 10.55 -14.90
N TRP A 21 -19.61 10.14 -15.40
CA TRP A 21 -20.89 10.73 -15.04
C TRP A 21 -21.47 10.00 -13.84
N LEU A 22 -21.85 10.74 -12.80
CA LEU A 22 -22.49 10.21 -11.59
C LEU A 22 -24.01 10.11 -11.72
N VAL A 23 -24.55 10.66 -12.81
CA VAL A 23 -25.99 10.72 -13.14
C VAL A 23 -26.20 10.32 -14.60
N GLU A 24 -27.42 9.84 -14.92
CA GLU A 24 -27.82 9.52 -16.30
C GLU A 24 -28.70 10.62 -16.89
N THR A 25 -28.74 10.71 -18.23
CA THR A 25 -29.64 11.64 -18.90
C THR A 25 -31.08 11.36 -18.51
N GLY A 26 -31.76 12.38 -17.97
CA GLY A 26 -33.11 12.28 -17.47
C GLY A 26 -33.24 12.17 -15.96
N ASP A 27 -32.16 12.00 -15.24
CA ASP A 27 -32.14 12.01 -13.77
C ASP A 27 -32.39 13.43 -13.23
N TYR A 28 -33.06 13.49 -12.08
CA TYR A 28 -33.29 14.74 -11.36
C TYR A 28 -32.16 14.97 -10.35
N VAL A 29 -31.52 16.15 -10.44
CA VAL A 29 -30.42 16.56 -9.52
C VAL A 29 -30.85 17.75 -8.68
N GLU A 30 -30.23 17.87 -7.50
CA GLU A 30 -30.39 19.00 -6.61
C GLU A 30 -29.23 20.00 -6.83
N LYS A 31 -29.48 21.27 -6.50
CA LYS A 31 -28.43 22.30 -6.55
C LYS A 31 -27.23 21.88 -5.71
N ASP A 32 -26.01 22.17 -6.21
CA ASP A 32 -24.73 21.78 -5.62
C ASP A 32 -24.47 20.26 -5.54
N GLN A 33 -25.32 19.43 -6.15
CA GLN A 33 -25.08 17.99 -6.26
C GLN A 33 -23.96 17.72 -7.27
N GLU A 34 -23.04 16.82 -6.91
CA GLU A 34 -22.00 16.33 -7.83
C GLU A 34 -22.63 15.49 -8.94
N ILE A 35 -22.44 15.90 -10.21
CA ILE A 35 -23.05 15.27 -11.39
C ILE A 35 -22.05 14.55 -12.27
N ALA A 36 -20.77 14.97 -12.26
CA ALA A 36 -19.69 14.31 -12.97
C ALA A 36 -18.35 14.54 -12.30
N GLU A 37 -17.38 13.68 -12.59
CA GLU A 37 -15.96 13.91 -12.29
C GLU A 37 -15.25 14.35 -13.58
N ILE A 38 -14.60 15.53 -13.53
CA ILE A 38 -13.77 16.04 -14.63
C ILE A 38 -12.29 15.87 -14.29
N GLU A 39 -11.53 15.30 -15.20
CA GLU A 39 -10.09 15.08 -15.07
C GLU A 39 -9.33 16.12 -15.90
N SER A 40 -8.48 16.89 -15.23
CA SER A 40 -7.55 17.80 -15.87
C SER A 40 -6.13 17.28 -15.80
N ASP A 41 -5.22 18.01 -16.40
CA ASP A 41 -3.77 17.75 -16.36
C ASP A 41 -3.19 17.59 -14.95
N LYS A 42 -3.75 18.31 -13.98
CA LYS A 42 -3.18 18.43 -12.64
C LYS A 42 -4.07 17.87 -11.53
N ALA A 43 -5.36 17.78 -11.74
CA ALA A 43 -6.33 17.36 -10.71
C ALA A 43 -7.64 16.83 -11.31
N THR A 44 -8.32 15.99 -10.54
CA THR A 44 -9.73 15.63 -10.78
C THR A 44 -10.59 16.54 -9.92
N LEU A 45 -11.61 17.15 -10.52
CA LEU A 45 -12.54 18.05 -9.87
C LEU A 45 -13.98 17.54 -10.07
N PRO A 46 -14.85 17.68 -9.07
CA PRO A 46 -16.27 17.42 -9.26
C PRO A 46 -16.90 18.53 -10.10
N LEU A 47 -17.74 18.15 -11.05
CA LEU A 47 -18.68 19.04 -11.70
C LEU A 47 -19.97 19.02 -10.90
N VAL A 48 -20.42 20.16 -10.43
CA VAL A 48 -21.64 20.30 -9.63
C VAL A 48 -22.77 20.92 -10.42
N ALA A 49 -24.01 20.56 -10.09
CA ALA A 49 -25.21 21.18 -10.68
C ALA A 49 -25.39 22.60 -10.18
N GLU A 50 -25.49 23.59 -11.06
CA GLU A 50 -25.70 25.00 -10.69
C GLU A 50 -27.12 25.25 -10.17
N GLU A 51 -28.09 24.47 -10.62
CA GLU A 51 -29.51 24.52 -10.17
C GLU A 51 -30.15 23.13 -10.18
N SER A 52 -31.29 22.99 -9.49
CA SER A 52 -32.04 21.74 -9.41
C SER A 52 -32.90 21.54 -10.66
N GLY A 53 -32.92 20.34 -11.23
CA GLY A 53 -33.70 20.02 -12.42
C GLY A 53 -33.32 18.67 -13.05
N LYS A 54 -33.90 18.39 -14.23
CA LYS A 54 -33.57 17.19 -15.02
C LYS A 54 -32.33 17.42 -15.86
N VAL A 55 -31.35 16.50 -15.78
CA VAL A 55 -30.07 16.57 -16.51
C VAL A 55 -30.21 16.00 -17.91
N GLU A 56 -29.72 16.72 -18.91
CA GLU A 56 -29.47 16.26 -20.26
C GLU A 56 -27.95 16.31 -20.54
N ILE A 57 -27.31 15.15 -20.63
CA ILE A 57 -25.88 15.05 -20.89
C ILE A 57 -25.63 15.40 -22.36
N VAL A 58 -24.75 16.39 -22.60
CA VAL A 58 -24.36 16.83 -23.96
C VAL A 58 -23.01 16.19 -24.32
N ALA A 59 -22.10 16.11 -23.38
CA ALA A 59 -20.77 15.59 -23.60
C ALA A 59 -20.65 14.15 -23.09
N PRO A 60 -20.26 13.18 -23.92
CA PRO A 60 -20.10 11.79 -23.51
C PRO A 60 -18.92 11.58 -22.60
N GLU A 61 -18.95 10.52 -21.79
CA GLU A 61 -17.85 10.08 -20.94
C GLU A 61 -16.58 9.79 -21.76
N GLY A 62 -15.44 10.26 -21.28
CA GLY A 62 -14.14 10.06 -21.93
C GLY A 62 -13.86 10.98 -23.12
N GLU A 63 -14.64 12.06 -23.31
CA GLU A 63 -14.39 13.09 -24.31
C GLU A 63 -13.60 14.25 -23.70
N THR A 64 -12.62 14.77 -24.47
CA THR A 64 -11.84 15.95 -24.09
C THR A 64 -12.59 17.20 -24.57
N ILE A 65 -12.93 18.08 -23.61
CA ILE A 65 -13.75 19.27 -23.82
C ILE A 65 -12.95 20.50 -23.38
N LYS A 66 -13.16 21.62 -24.07
CA LYS A 66 -12.50 22.88 -23.71
C LYS A 66 -13.19 23.50 -22.50
N VAL A 67 -12.36 24.16 -21.67
CA VAL A 67 -12.86 24.99 -20.55
C VAL A 67 -13.85 26.03 -21.09
N GLY A 68 -15.02 26.10 -20.44
CA GLY A 68 -16.14 27.00 -20.86
C GLY A 68 -17.11 26.40 -21.85
N GLU A 69 -16.88 25.21 -22.43
CA GLU A 69 -17.87 24.49 -23.22
C GLU A 69 -18.94 23.82 -22.34
N ILE A 70 -20.08 23.51 -22.93
CA ILE A 70 -21.26 22.97 -22.23
C ILE A 70 -21.07 21.47 -22.01
N ALA A 71 -21.08 21.04 -20.74
CA ALA A 71 -21.04 19.64 -20.38
C ALA A 71 -22.41 18.98 -20.34
N CYS A 72 -23.42 19.67 -19.77
CA CYS A 72 -24.79 19.22 -19.69
C CYS A 72 -25.76 20.41 -19.63
N LYS A 73 -27.05 20.12 -19.80
CA LYS A 73 -28.14 21.09 -19.64
C LYS A 73 -29.05 20.61 -18.51
N ILE A 74 -29.54 21.56 -17.68
CA ILE A 74 -30.48 21.27 -16.60
C ILE A 74 -31.82 21.96 -16.90
N ASP A 75 -32.91 21.19 -16.92
CA ASP A 75 -34.27 21.68 -17.09
C ASP A 75 -34.94 21.90 -15.74
N GLU A 76 -35.01 23.15 -15.30
CA GLU A 76 -35.64 23.58 -14.04
C GLU A 76 -37.17 23.39 -14.02
N THR A 77 -37.80 23.27 -15.18
CA THR A 77 -39.28 23.15 -15.27
C THR A 77 -39.78 21.74 -14.98
N ALA A 78 -38.91 20.77 -14.96
CA ALA A 78 -39.20 19.37 -14.66
C ALA A 78 -39.42 19.15 -13.16
N LYS A 79 -40.64 18.79 -12.76
CA LYS A 79 -40.97 18.39 -11.38
C LYS A 79 -40.37 17.01 -11.07
N LYS A 80 -39.88 16.86 -9.83
CA LYS A 80 -39.39 15.59 -9.26
C LYS A 80 -40.48 14.52 -9.36
N GLU A 81 -40.35 13.55 -10.27
CA GLU A 81 -41.19 12.35 -10.30
C GLU A 81 -40.71 11.39 -9.21
N GLU A 82 -41.56 11.17 -8.20
CA GLU A 82 -41.33 10.15 -7.18
C GLU A 82 -41.38 8.75 -7.83
N LYS A 83 -40.23 8.17 -8.12
CA LYS A 83 -40.15 6.72 -8.38
C LYS A 83 -40.37 5.99 -7.06
N SER A 84 -41.57 5.41 -6.90
CA SER A 84 -41.92 4.51 -5.81
C SER A 84 -40.95 3.33 -5.77
N LYS A 85 -40.07 3.28 -4.77
CA LYS A 85 -39.36 2.06 -4.36
C LYS A 85 -40.29 1.29 -3.40
N ASN A 86 -40.77 0.16 -3.86
CA ASN A 86 -41.35 -0.88 -3.00
C ASN A 86 -40.23 -1.74 -2.37
N GLY A 87 -40.38 -1.95 -1.04
CA GLY A 87 -39.89 -3.09 -0.28
C GLY A 87 -38.56 -2.83 0.42
N GLU A 88 -38.60 -2.71 1.59
CA GLU A 88 -38.76 -3.14 2.97
C GLU A 88 -37.65 -2.57 3.86
N ASP A 89 -38.04 -1.67 4.62
CA ASP A 89 -38.05 -1.47 6.08
C ASP A 89 -37.07 -2.31 6.95
N LYS A 90 -36.21 -1.59 7.66
CA LYS A 90 -36.28 -1.51 9.12
C LYS A 90 -35.41 -0.40 9.70
N GLN A 91 -36.14 0.57 10.23
CA GLN A 91 -35.78 1.52 11.26
C GLN A 91 -35.04 0.87 12.44
N THR A 92 -34.10 1.56 13.09
CA THR A 92 -34.46 2.27 14.32
C THR A 92 -33.36 3.19 14.82
N THR A 93 -33.83 4.32 15.24
CA THR A 93 -33.28 5.53 15.79
C THR A 93 -32.85 5.39 17.29
N LYS A 94 -31.95 6.32 17.67
CA LYS A 94 -31.77 7.01 18.99
C LYS A 94 -30.82 6.46 20.03
N GLU A 95 -29.75 7.25 20.20
CA GLU A 95 -29.33 7.98 21.42
C GLU A 95 -29.70 7.39 22.79
N LYS A 96 -28.70 7.17 23.62
CA LYS A 96 -28.32 7.95 24.81
C LYS A 96 -27.34 7.19 25.73
N THR A 97 -26.23 7.83 25.96
CA THR A 97 -25.51 8.09 27.23
C THR A 97 -25.74 7.16 28.43
N THR A 98 -24.63 6.71 29.01
CA THR A 98 -24.13 6.81 30.36
C THR A 98 -23.48 5.53 30.92
N GLU A 99 -22.30 5.77 31.45
CA GLU A 99 -21.64 5.19 32.64
C GLU A 99 -21.23 3.72 32.71
N ALA A 100 -19.92 3.66 32.99
CA ALA A 100 -19.22 2.54 33.57
C ALA A 100 -19.72 2.23 35.00
N PRO A 101 -19.42 1.07 35.59
CA PRO A 101 -18.12 0.90 36.25
C PRO A 101 -17.51 -0.52 36.20
N GLU A 102 -16.18 -0.54 36.31
CA GLU A 102 -15.36 -1.59 36.90
C GLU A 102 -15.74 -1.81 38.40
N PRO A 103 -15.22 -2.75 39.19
CA PRO A 103 -14.19 -3.80 38.95
C PRO A 103 -14.46 -5.14 39.70
N GLU A 104 -13.54 -6.07 39.68
CA GLU A 104 -12.92 -6.94 40.72
C GLU A 104 -12.60 -8.33 40.18
N LYS A 105 -11.33 -8.63 40.11
CA LYS A 105 -10.40 -9.32 41.05
C LYS A 105 -10.81 -10.73 41.45
N GLN A 106 -9.93 -11.67 41.15
CA GLN A 106 -9.15 -12.55 42.02
C GLN A 106 -8.71 -13.77 41.24
N SER A 107 -7.40 -13.93 41.03
CA SER A 107 -6.39 -14.66 41.83
C SER A 107 -6.72 -16.14 41.96
N THR A 108 -5.83 -17.04 41.64
CA THR A 108 -4.63 -17.51 42.29
C THR A 108 -4.02 -18.70 41.57
N THR A 109 -2.72 -18.62 41.42
CA THR A 109 -1.63 -19.54 41.85
C THR A 109 -1.54 -20.93 41.25
N SER A 110 -0.45 -21.11 40.59
CA SER A 110 0.81 -21.84 40.95
C SER A 110 0.88 -23.33 40.63
N LYS A 111 1.90 -23.70 40.02
CA LYS A 111 3.17 -24.41 40.25
C LYS A 111 3.49 -25.38 39.13
N GLU A 112 4.62 -25.17 38.48
CA GLU A 112 5.92 -25.86 38.61
C GLU A 112 5.87 -27.40 38.58
N LYS A 113 6.58 -27.96 37.64
CA LYS A 113 7.88 -28.64 37.68
C LYS A 113 8.01 -29.54 36.47
N ASN A 114 9.08 -29.33 35.75
CA ASN A 114 10.39 -30.00 35.70
C ASN A 114 10.43 -31.40 35.12
N GLU A 115 11.36 -31.44 34.21
CA GLU A 115 12.45 -32.39 33.96
C GLU A 115 12.07 -33.59 33.07
N GLU A 116 12.83 -33.90 32.12
CA GLU A 116 14.17 -34.05 31.63
C GLU A 116 14.32 -35.30 30.76
N GLU A 117 15.16 -35.18 29.76
CA GLU A 117 16.00 -36.20 29.16
C GLU A 117 15.38 -37.38 28.39
N THR A 118 15.90 -37.82 27.32
CA THR A 118 17.16 -37.90 26.60
C THR A 118 16.99 -38.65 25.28
N LYS A 119 17.79 -38.21 24.31
CA LYS A 119 18.51 -38.95 23.27
C LYS A 119 18.05 -40.33 22.79
N LYS A 120 17.91 -40.52 21.50
CA LYS A 120 18.91 -41.22 20.66
C LYS A 120 18.50 -41.34 19.20
N GLU A 121 19.45 -41.00 18.36
CA GLU A 121 19.74 -41.38 16.99
C GLU A 121 19.25 -42.77 16.55
N SER A 122 18.78 -42.90 15.28
CA SER A 122 19.66 -43.56 14.31
C SER A 122 19.01 -43.60 12.91
N LYS A 123 19.87 -43.39 11.95
CA LYS A 123 19.75 -43.55 10.50
C LYS A 123 19.17 -44.89 10.11
N LYS A 124 18.39 -44.97 9.02
CA LYS A 124 18.74 -45.80 7.86
C LYS A 124 17.87 -45.51 6.64
N SER A 125 18.55 -45.38 5.59
CA SER A 125 18.18 -45.29 4.18
C SER A 125 17.62 -46.56 3.61
N THR A 126 17.04 -46.40 2.39
CA THR A 126 16.91 -47.39 1.29
C THR A 126 15.58 -48.17 1.30
N GLU A 127 14.84 -48.28 0.26
CA GLU A 127 14.99 -48.61 -1.15
C GLU A 127 13.61 -48.64 -1.82
N TYR A 128 13.57 -48.21 -3.06
CA TYR A 128 12.43 -48.43 -3.98
C TYR A 128 12.27 -49.89 -4.30
N LYS A 129 11.04 -50.39 -4.31
CA LYS A 129 10.62 -51.49 -5.15
C LYS A 129 9.20 -51.29 -5.66
N GLU A 130 9.12 -51.26 -6.98
CA GLU A 130 7.92 -51.51 -7.78
C GLU A 130 7.30 -52.86 -7.47
N SER A 131 5.99 -52.94 -7.44
CA SER A 131 5.19 -53.76 -8.32
C SER A 131 3.76 -53.99 -7.81
N GLU A 132 2.86 -54.01 -8.77
CA GLU A 132 1.57 -54.67 -8.85
C GLU A 132 0.32 -53.99 -8.32
N THR A 133 -0.46 -53.54 -9.30
CA THR A 133 -1.91 -53.35 -9.21
C THR A 133 -2.62 -54.64 -8.74
N PRO A 134 -3.64 -54.52 -7.87
CA PRO A 134 -4.96 -54.89 -8.34
C PRO A 134 -6.16 -54.10 -7.75
N LYS A 135 -7.17 -53.97 -8.59
CA LYS A 135 -8.63 -53.98 -8.35
C LYS A 135 -9.27 -52.82 -7.61
N GLU A 136 -10.11 -52.13 -8.40
CA GLU A 136 -11.24 -51.31 -7.99
C GLU A 136 -11.91 -51.82 -6.71
N ASN A 137 -11.94 -50.93 -5.70
CA ASN A 137 -12.95 -50.93 -4.66
C ASN A 137 -13.35 -49.47 -4.43
N ASP A 138 -14.68 -49.22 -4.52
CA ASP A 138 -15.32 -47.96 -4.19
C ASP A 138 -14.86 -47.46 -2.81
N GLN A 139 -13.89 -46.55 -2.79
CA GLN A 139 -13.40 -46.01 -1.54
C GLN A 139 -14.31 -44.88 -1.06
N VAL A 140 -15.04 -45.13 0.00
CA VAL A 140 -15.74 -44.13 0.77
C VAL A 140 -14.68 -43.12 1.30
N LYS A 141 -14.73 -41.87 0.84
CA LYS A 141 -13.82 -40.80 1.32
C LYS A 141 -14.21 -40.39 2.74
N VAL A 142 -13.33 -40.65 3.68
CA VAL A 142 -13.47 -40.26 5.09
C VAL A 142 -12.80 -38.89 5.26
N SER A 143 -13.44 -37.94 5.97
CA SER A 143 -12.82 -36.67 6.28
C SER A 143 -11.77 -36.80 7.40
N PRO A 144 -10.69 -36.01 7.43
CA PRO A 144 -9.64 -36.09 8.45
C PRO A 144 -10.15 -35.98 9.90
N VAL A 145 -11.28 -35.31 10.11
CA VAL A 145 -11.94 -35.18 11.42
C VAL A 145 -12.65 -36.47 11.80
N ALA A 146 -13.31 -37.13 10.83
CA ALA A 146 -13.98 -38.40 11.05
C ALA A 146 -12.97 -39.52 11.30
N GLU A 147 -11.84 -39.53 10.61
CA GLU A 147 -10.74 -40.48 10.78
C GLU A 147 -10.18 -40.40 12.21
N LYS A 148 -9.95 -39.23 12.73
CA LYS A 148 -9.48 -39.00 14.10
C LYS A 148 -10.49 -39.45 15.17
N ILE A 149 -11.79 -39.23 14.93
CA ILE A 149 -12.85 -39.69 15.83
C ILE A 149 -12.94 -41.23 15.80
N MET A 150 -12.76 -41.85 14.63
CA MET A 150 -12.73 -43.28 14.51
C MET A 150 -11.53 -43.93 15.23
N GLU A 151 -10.34 -43.29 15.19
CA GLU A 151 -9.16 -43.68 15.98
C GLU A 151 -9.39 -43.53 17.49
N ASP A 152 -9.96 -42.39 17.95
CA ASP A 152 -10.21 -42.14 19.35
C ASP A 152 -11.22 -43.12 20.01
N TYR A 153 -12.09 -43.76 19.19
CA TYR A 153 -13.11 -44.71 19.67
C TYR A 153 -12.88 -46.15 19.20
N ASP A 154 -11.73 -46.43 18.58
CA ASP A 154 -11.35 -47.78 18.06
C ASP A 154 -12.42 -48.41 17.14
N LEU A 155 -12.99 -47.58 16.26
CA LEU A 155 -14.05 -47.93 15.33
C LEU A 155 -13.50 -48.16 13.92
N SER A 156 -13.80 -49.30 13.33
CA SER A 156 -13.50 -49.56 11.93
C SER A 156 -14.54 -48.89 11.01
N LEU A 157 -14.14 -48.64 9.74
CA LEU A 157 -15.05 -48.09 8.72
C LEU A 157 -16.31 -49.00 8.54
N ASP A 158 -16.13 -50.30 8.65
CA ASP A 158 -17.20 -51.29 8.57
C ASP A 158 -18.18 -51.22 9.76
N ASP A 159 -17.71 -50.84 10.95
CA ASP A 159 -18.55 -50.67 12.13
C ASP A 159 -19.43 -49.43 12.01
N VAL A 160 -18.86 -48.34 11.47
CA VAL A 160 -19.61 -47.11 11.18
C VAL A 160 -20.67 -47.34 10.09
N LEU A 161 -20.34 -48.07 9.04
CA LEU A 161 -21.28 -48.40 7.96
C LEU A 161 -22.39 -49.38 8.43
N LYS A 162 -22.09 -50.34 9.32
CA LYS A 162 -23.07 -51.24 9.95
C LYS A 162 -23.99 -50.52 10.93
N GLY A 163 -23.52 -49.40 11.56
CA GLY A 163 -24.32 -48.53 12.44
C GLY A 163 -25.42 -47.77 11.69
N LEU A 164 -25.26 -47.51 10.39
CA LEU A 164 -26.22 -46.81 9.53
C LEU A 164 -27.33 -47.78 9.01
N LYS A 165 -28.05 -48.42 9.91
CA LYS A 165 -29.07 -49.44 9.58
C LYS A 165 -30.36 -48.93 8.91
N ARG A 166 -30.52 -47.64 8.62
CA ARG A 166 -31.68 -47.12 7.86
C ARG A 166 -31.31 -45.91 7.03
N LEU A 167 -31.27 -46.06 5.73
CA LEU A 167 -31.33 -44.96 4.79
C LEU A 167 -32.77 -44.44 4.73
N SER A 168 -32.98 -43.17 5.08
CA SER A 168 -34.27 -42.51 4.90
C SER A 168 -34.45 -42.08 3.43
N LYS A 169 -35.73 -41.92 2.99
CA LYS A 169 -36.04 -41.37 1.66
C LYS A 169 -35.31 -40.04 1.39
N LYS A 170 -35.13 -39.21 2.45
CA LYS A 170 -34.39 -37.95 2.34
C LYS A 170 -32.89 -38.15 2.08
N ASP A 171 -32.28 -39.21 2.56
CA ASP A 171 -30.86 -39.46 2.36
C ASP A 171 -30.61 -39.93 0.93
N VAL A 172 -31.55 -40.71 0.37
CA VAL A 172 -31.53 -41.15 -1.07
C VAL A 172 -31.81 -39.97 -2.00
N GLU A 173 -32.71 -39.06 -1.65
CA GLU A 173 -32.99 -37.84 -2.42
C GLU A 173 -31.78 -36.90 -2.40
N LYS A 174 -31.12 -36.67 -1.25
CA LYS A 174 -29.87 -35.90 -1.16
C LYS A 174 -28.73 -36.54 -1.95
N ALA A 175 -28.58 -37.87 -1.90
CA ALA A 175 -27.58 -38.55 -2.68
C ALA A 175 -27.86 -38.45 -4.19
N ARG A 176 -29.16 -38.48 -4.59
CA ARG A 176 -29.58 -38.30 -5.98
C ARG A 176 -29.34 -36.82 -6.45
N GLU A 177 -29.59 -35.83 -5.61
CA GLU A 177 -29.29 -34.45 -5.89
C GLU A 177 -27.76 -34.21 -6.00
N GLY A 178 -26.96 -34.81 -5.12
CA GLY A 178 -25.51 -34.79 -5.18
C GLY A 178 -24.96 -35.46 -6.44
N LEU A 179 -25.55 -36.58 -6.87
CA LEU A 179 -25.18 -37.27 -8.12
C LEU A 179 -25.66 -36.53 -9.37
N SER A 180 -26.80 -35.79 -9.30
CA SER A 180 -27.25 -34.96 -10.41
C SER A 180 -26.39 -33.70 -10.55
N MET A 181 -25.90 -33.12 -9.44
CA MET A 181 -24.92 -32.00 -9.47
C MET A 181 -23.53 -32.48 -9.97
N SER A 182 -23.12 -33.71 -9.62
CA SER A 182 -21.87 -34.29 -10.12
C SER A 182 -21.90 -34.68 -11.61
N LYS A 183 -23.10 -34.92 -12.18
CA LYS A 183 -23.26 -35.17 -13.63
C LYS A 183 -23.40 -33.87 -14.45
N THR A 184 -23.65 -32.73 -13.80
CA THR A 184 -23.73 -31.42 -14.47
C THR A 184 -22.41 -30.64 -14.36
N GLU A 185 -21.45 -31.11 -13.55
CA GLU A 185 -20.05 -30.70 -13.56
C GLU A 185 -19.19 -31.64 -14.44
N GLU A 186 -19.66 -32.05 -15.60
CA GLU A 186 -18.76 -32.05 -16.74
C GLU A 186 -18.41 -30.57 -16.92
N ALA A 187 -17.31 -30.17 -16.27
CA ALA A 187 -16.68 -28.91 -16.49
C ALA A 187 -16.64 -28.72 -18.00
N SER A 188 -17.53 -27.93 -18.56
CA SER A 188 -17.32 -27.38 -19.88
C SER A 188 -15.90 -26.81 -19.77
N LYS A 189 -14.93 -27.45 -20.41
CA LYS A 189 -13.63 -26.84 -20.63
C LYS A 189 -13.98 -25.51 -21.26
N LYS A 190 -13.99 -24.44 -20.46
CA LYS A 190 -14.02 -23.09 -21.01
C LYS A 190 -12.84 -23.09 -21.94
N GLU A 191 -13.09 -23.16 -23.23
CA GLU A 191 -12.05 -22.92 -24.21
C GLU A 191 -11.37 -21.64 -23.77
N ALA A 192 -10.06 -21.69 -23.63
CA ALA A 192 -9.30 -20.54 -23.16
C ALA A 192 -9.53 -19.42 -24.17
N SER A 193 -10.41 -18.49 -23.85
CA SER A 193 -10.65 -17.31 -24.66
C SER A 193 -9.37 -16.51 -24.74
N ARG A 194 -9.02 -16.06 -25.95
CA ARG A 194 -7.94 -15.10 -26.20
C ARG A 194 -8.50 -13.69 -26.34
N ASP A 195 -9.69 -13.46 -25.85
CA ASP A 195 -10.32 -12.14 -25.84
C ASP A 195 -9.50 -11.21 -24.97
N ALA A 196 -9.37 -9.95 -25.39
CA ALA A 196 -8.64 -8.92 -24.69
C ALA A 196 -9.54 -7.71 -24.47
N ASP A 197 -9.67 -7.32 -23.22
CA ASP A 197 -10.33 -6.07 -22.86
C ASP A 197 -9.44 -4.89 -23.23
N ARG A 198 -10.00 -3.90 -23.92
CA ARG A 198 -9.32 -2.66 -24.27
C ARG A 198 -9.91 -1.52 -23.48
N LYS A 199 -9.09 -0.92 -22.58
CA LYS A 199 -9.47 0.27 -21.83
C LYS A 199 -8.61 1.45 -22.28
N LYS A 200 -9.23 2.58 -22.61
CA LYS A 200 -8.56 3.84 -22.92
C LYS A 200 -7.80 4.31 -21.67
N MET A 201 -6.58 4.81 -21.84
CA MET A 201 -5.83 5.40 -20.71
C MET A 201 -6.48 6.74 -20.32
N SER A 202 -6.61 6.99 -18.99
CA SER A 202 -6.99 8.32 -18.50
C SER A 202 -5.94 9.37 -18.87
N GLN A 203 -6.31 10.65 -18.88
CA GLN A 203 -5.38 11.76 -19.18
C GLN A 203 -4.22 11.80 -18.17
N LEU A 204 -4.53 11.63 -16.90
CA LEU A 204 -3.52 11.52 -15.84
C LEU A 204 -2.51 10.39 -16.13
N ARG A 205 -3.01 9.21 -16.53
CA ARG A 205 -2.14 8.08 -16.88
C ARG A 205 -1.28 8.34 -18.11
N LYS A 206 -1.81 9.01 -19.14
CA LYS A 206 -1.06 9.38 -20.34
C LYS A 206 0.09 10.33 -19.98
N LYS A 207 -0.18 11.38 -19.21
CA LYS A 207 0.83 12.36 -18.79
C LYS A 207 1.90 11.76 -17.88
N LEU A 208 1.47 10.92 -16.91
CA LEU A 208 2.41 10.18 -16.08
C LEU A 208 3.35 9.30 -16.94
N SER A 209 2.79 8.60 -17.92
CA SER A 209 3.58 7.76 -18.84
C SER A 209 4.60 8.57 -19.62
N GLN A 210 4.19 9.71 -20.19
CA GLN A 210 5.09 10.63 -20.90
C GLN A 210 6.20 11.14 -19.98
N ARG A 211 5.84 11.60 -18.75
CA ARG A 211 6.80 12.10 -17.77
C ARG A 211 7.83 11.04 -17.37
N LEU A 212 7.40 9.81 -17.10
CA LEU A 212 8.30 8.72 -16.71
C LEU A 212 9.28 8.34 -17.84
N VAL A 213 8.81 8.32 -19.08
CA VAL A 213 9.65 8.06 -20.25
C VAL A 213 10.63 9.20 -20.49
N SER A 214 10.18 10.47 -20.41
CA SER A 214 11.01 11.66 -20.52
C SER A 214 12.16 11.63 -19.51
N VAL A 215 11.85 11.45 -18.22
CA VAL A 215 12.86 11.37 -17.14
C VAL A 215 13.91 10.31 -17.43
N LYS A 216 13.50 9.11 -17.84
CA LYS A 216 14.44 8.03 -18.15
C LYS A 216 15.34 8.33 -19.33
N ASN A 217 14.85 9.09 -20.32
CA ASN A 217 15.61 9.44 -21.53
C ASN A 217 16.48 10.70 -21.35
N GLU A 218 16.07 11.62 -20.48
CA GLU A 218 16.73 12.91 -20.24
C GLU A 218 17.76 12.87 -19.12
N THR A 219 17.83 11.78 -18.34
CA THR A 219 18.80 11.61 -17.26
C THR A 219 19.77 10.48 -17.53
N ALA A 220 21.02 10.62 -17.06
CA ALA A 220 21.98 9.52 -17.01
C ALA A 220 21.76 8.71 -15.71
N MET A 221 20.55 8.14 -15.56
CA MET A 221 20.12 7.50 -14.32
C MET A 221 20.85 6.18 -14.06
N LEU A 222 21.51 6.09 -12.92
CA LEU A 222 22.08 4.86 -12.36
C LEU A 222 21.46 4.56 -11.00
N THR A 223 21.60 3.30 -10.55
CA THR A 223 21.17 2.87 -9.21
C THR A 223 22.30 2.12 -8.53
N THR A 224 22.62 2.50 -7.30
CA THR A 224 23.51 1.76 -6.41
C THR A 224 22.72 1.20 -5.23
N PHE A 225 23.21 0.11 -4.65
CA PHE A 225 22.50 -0.62 -3.59
C PHE A 225 23.40 -0.85 -2.39
N ASN A 226 22.77 -0.96 -1.23
CA ASN A 226 23.42 -1.42 0.00
C ASN A 226 22.41 -2.21 0.81
N GLU A 227 22.89 -2.96 1.82
CA GLU A 227 22.03 -3.63 2.79
C GLU A 227 22.24 -3.04 4.19
N VAL A 228 21.17 -3.01 4.96
CA VAL A 228 21.13 -2.38 6.29
C VAL A 228 20.57 -3.37 7.31
N ASP A 229 21.28 -3.52 8.44
CA ASP A 229 20.77 -4.23 9.61
C ASP A 229 19.78 -3.33 10.37
N MET A 230 18.52 -3.75 10.43
CA MET A 230 17.43 -3.00 11.05
C MET A 230 17.27 -3.25 12.56
N THR A 231 18.15 -4.07 13.15
CA THR A 231 18.06 -4.55 14.54
C THR A 231 17.90 -3.39 15.52
N GLU A 232 18.79 -2.38 15.44
CA GLU A 232 18.79 -1.29 16.42
C GLU A 232 17.56 -0.41 16.33
N VAL A 233 17.10 -0.08 15.12
CA VAL A 233 15.87 0.70 14.93
C VAL A 233 14.64 -0.09 15.39
N ILE A 234 14.58 -1.40 15.11
CA ILE A 234 13.49 -2.27 15.58
C ILE A 234 13.46 -2.36 17.10
N ASN A 235 14.63 -2.57 17.74
CA ASN A 235 14.76 -2.63 19.20
C ASN A 235 14.34 -1.32 19.85
N LEU A 236 14.80 -0.19 19.31
CA LEU A 236 14.46 1.14 19.81
C LEU A 236 12.95 1.40 19.72
N ARG A 237 12.35 1.08 18.57
CA ARG A 237 10.90 1.15 18.40
C ARG A 237 10.17 0.24 19.39
N LYS A 238 10.55 -1.03 19.50
CA LYS A 238 9.94 -1.99 20.41
C LYS A 238 9.99 -1.52 21.88
N LYS A 239 11.12 -0.92 22.28
CA LYS A 239 11.35 -0.44 23.65
C LYS A 239 10.50 0.80 23.98
N TYR A 240 10.39 1.76 23.05
CA TYR A 240 9.83 3.08 23.33
C TYR A 240 8.49 3.37 22.64
N GLN A 241 7.95 2.46 21.84
CA GLN A 241 6.74 2.66 21.06
C GLN A 241 5.54 3.16 21.89
N LYS A 242 5.31 2.55 23.06
CA LYS A 242 4.20 2.93 23.93
C LYS A 242 4.38 4.36 24.46
N GLN A 243 5.53 4.69 25.01
CA GLN A 243 5.82 6.02 25.54
C GLN A 243 5.79 7.09 24.43
N PHE A 244 6.30 6.75 23.24
CA PHE A 244 6.27 7.65 22.09
C PHE A 244 4.82 7.94 21.66
N GLN A 245 3.98 6.91 21.60
CA GLN A 245 2.56 7.06 21.24
C GLN A 245 1.78 7.83 22.29
N GLU A 246 2.02 7.60 23.59
CA GLU A 246 1.40 8.34 24.69
C GLU A 246 1.77 9.83 24.64
N LYS A 247 3.03 10.16 24.30
CA LYS A 247 3.51 11.53 24.24
C LYS A 247 3.12 12.28 22.97
N HIS A 248 3.15 11.63 21.81
CA HIS A 248 3.02 12.28 20.50
C HIS A 248 1.72 11.94 19.75
N GLY A 249 0.89 11.03 20.29
CA GLY A 249 -0.37 10.60 19.68
C GLY A 249 -0.25 9.67 18.48
N ILE A 250 0.97 9.39 18.02
CA ILE A 250 1.27 8.60 16.81
C ILE A 250 2.24 7.47 17.10
N LYS A 251 2.27 6.46 16.23
CA LYS A 251 3.24 5.36 16.31
C LYS A 251 4.56 5.80 15.66
N LEU A 252 5.68 5.44 16.28
CA LEU A 252 7.01 5.62 15.69
C LEU A 252 7.19 4.67 14.51
N GLY A 253 7.28 5.17 13.29
CA GLY A 253 7.51 4.42 12.07
C GLY A 253 8.99 4.29 11.70
N PHE A 254 9.27 3.72 10.53
CA PHE A 254 10.61 3.69 9.97
C PHE A 254 10.94 4.93 9.14
N MET A 255 9.90 5.58 8.59
CA MET A 255 10.08 6.71 7.67
C MET A 255 10.81 7.87 8.30
N SER A 256 10.53 8.20 9.57
CA SER A 256 11.21 9.26 10.29
C SER A 256 12.72 9.01 10.43
N PHE A 257 13.13 7.76 10.72
CA PHE A 257 14.55 7.40 10.79
C PHE A 257 15.24 7.55 9.44
N PHE A 258 14.65 7.01 8.37
CA PHE A 258 15.23 7.13 7.02
C PHE A 258 15.24 8.56 6.51
N THR A 259 14.19 9.35 6.78
CA THR A 259 14.17 10.77 6.43
C THR A 259 15.28 11.53 7.15
N LYS A 260 15.44 11.32 8.46
CA LYS A 260 16.50 11.98 9.23
C LYS A 260 17.90 11.54 8.81
N ALA A 261 18.10 10.24 8.57
CA ALA A 261 19.37 9.73 8.05
C ALA A 261 19.69 10.30 6.66
N ALA A 262 18.67 10.39 5.78
CA ALA A 262 18.83 10.98 4.46
C ALA A 262 19.23 12.46 4.53
N THR A 263 18.56 13.28 5.36
CA THR A 263 18.93 14.71 5.50
C THR A 263 20.37 14.88 5.97
N LYS A 264 20.82 14.07 6.93
CA LYS A 264 22.22 14.10 7.41
C LYS A 264 23.22 13.60 6.35
N ALA A 265 22.83 12.65 5.54
CA ALA A 265 23.67 12.21 4.43
C ALA A 265 23.72 13.25 3.29
N LEU A 266 22.62 13.97 3.01
CA LEU A 266 22.57 15.05 2.02
C LEU A 266 23.43 16.25 2.43
N GLU A 267 23.53 16.57 3.72
CA GLU A 267 24.48 17.57 4.24
C GLU A 267 25.93 17.24 3.87
N ALA A 268 26.29 15.95 3.91
CA ALA A 268 27.65 15.50 3.61
C ALA A 268 27.92 15.34 2.11
N TYR A 269 26.87 15.07 1.33
CA TYR A 269 26.94 14.81 -0.13
C TYR A 269 25.97 15.71 -0.89
N PRO A 270 26.23 17.02 -0.99
CA PRO A 270 25.30 18.01 -1.54
C PRO A 270 25.00 17.78 -3.04
N ASN A 271 25.86 17.09 -3.78
CA ASN A 271 25.60 16.73 -5.19
C ASN A 271 24.30 15.93 -5.36
N ILE A 272 23.92 15.14 -4.35
CA ILE A 272 22.70 14.31 -4.40
C ILE A 272 21.44 15.16 -4.16
N ASN A 273 21.57 16.29 -3.44
CA ASN A 273 20.50 17.26 -3.22
C ASN A 273 20.47 18.35 -4.31
N SER A 274 21.13 18.14 -5.44
CA SER A 274 21.20 19.12 -6.51
C SER A 274 20.12 18.93 -7.56
N ARG A 275 20.01 19.89 -8.46
CA ARG A 275 19.24 19.80 -9.70
C ARG A 275 19.91 20.54 -10.82
N ILE A 276 19.64 20.14 -12.05
CA ILE A 276 20.13 20.83 -13.25
C ILE A 276 19.06 21.83 -13.68
N GLU A 277 19.47 23.09 -13.87
CA GLU A 277 18.68 24.15 -14.49
C GLU A 277 19.44 24.70 -15.69
N SER A 278 19.00 24.34 -16.89
CA SER A 278 19.70 24.65 -18.15
C SER A 278 21.15 24.12 -18.14
N GLU A 279 22.14 24.98 -18.03
CA GLU A 279 23.57 24.62 -17.98
C GLU A 279 24.18 24.78 -16.57
N GLU A 280 23.34 25.04 -15.55
CA GLU A 280 23.79 25.25 -14.19
C GLU A 280 23.37 24.12 -13.26
N ILE A 281 24.19 23.82 -12.25
CA ILE A 281 23.84 22.94 -11.15
C ILE A 281 23.47 23.79 -9.95
N VAL A 282 22.22 23.65 -9.50
CA VAL A 282 21.69 24.36 -8.34
C VAL A 282 21.77 23.46 -7.11
N TYR A 283 22.34 23.98 -6.03
CA TYR A 283 22.51 23.31 -4.74
C TYR A 283 21.60 23.95 -3.67
N PRO A 284 20.39 23.42 -3.41
CA PRO A 284 19.58 23.87 -2.28
C PRO A 284 20.32 23.70 -0.96
N ARG A 285 20.25 24.69 -0.09
CA ARG A 285 20.85 24.63 1.26
C ARG A 285 19.85 24.13 2.31
N TYR A 286 18.77 23.56 1.87
CA TYR A 286 17.69 22.95 2.65
C TYR A 286 17.34 21.60 2.07
N HIS A 287 16.66 20.77 2.87
CA HIS A 287 16.27 19.43 2.46
C HIS A 287 14.75 19.26 2.54
N ASP A 288 14.10 19.49 1.42
CA ASP A 288 12.67 19.29 1.24
C ASP A 288 12.42 17.85 0.71
N ILE A 289 12.00 16.97 1.61
CA ILE A 289 11.96 15.54 1.33
C ILE A 289 10.58 15.11 0.86
N GLY A 290 10.47 14.67 -0.38
CA GLY A 290 9.29 14.05 -0.93
C GLY A 290 9.11 12.63 -0.40
N ILE A 291 7.90 12.29 0.05
CA ILE A 291 7.55 10.95 0.52
C ILE A 291 6.55 10.33 -0.44
N ALA A 292 6.95 9.26 -1.13
CA ALA A 292 6.07 8.58 -2.07
C ALA A 292 4.94 7.83 -1.34
N VAL A 293 3.69 8.19 -1.63
CA VAL A 293 2.49 7.60 -1.03
C VAL A 293 1.56 7.08 -2.11
N GLN A 294 1.13 5.83 -1.99
CA GLN A 294 0.16 5.23 -2.91
C GLN A 294 -1.26 5.71 -2.57
N THR A 295 -1.98 6.18 -3.58
CA THR A 295 -3.39 6.56 -3.49
C THR A 295 -4.24 5.75 -4.46
N SER A 296 -5.57 5.86 -4.37
CA SER A 296 -6.50 5.27 -5.35
C SER A 296 -6.33 5.84 -6.77
N LYS A 297 -5.86 7.09 -6.87
CA LYS A 297 -5.61 7.80 -8.15
C LYS A 297 -4.18 7.58 -8.70
N GLY A 298 -3.29 6.93 -7.94
CA GLY A 298 -1.91 6.66 -8.32
C GLY A 298 -0.90 7.04 -7.25
N LEU A 299 0.37 7.14 -7.62
CA LEU A 299 1.45 7.54 -6.73
C LEU A 299 1.51 9.05 -6.62
N MET A 300 1.51 9.58 -5.39
CA MET A 300 1.70 10.99 -5.07
C MET A 300 2.94 11.17 -4.21
N VAL A 301 3.60 12.32 -4.29
CA VAL A 301 4.85 12.59 -3.58
C VAL A 301 4.75 13.93 -2.83
N PRO A 302 3.99 13.99 -1.71
CA PRO A 302 3.97 15.17 -0.86
C PRO A 302 5.34 15.42 -0.21
N VAL A 303 5.64 16.67 0.10
CA VAL A 303 6.97 17.16 0.49
C VAL A 303 6.99 17.65 1.94
N ILE A 304 7.87 17.05 2.74
CA ILE A 304 8.22 17.54 4.09
C ILE A 304 9.25 18.65 3.94
N ARG A 305 8.86 19.87 4.25
CA ARG A 305 9.73 21.05 4.16
C ARG A 305 10.74 21.09 5.29
N ASN A 306 12.00 21.52 4.95
CA ASN A 306 13.09 21.68 5.91
C ASN A 306 13.25 20.48 6.86
N ALA A 307 13.22 19.25 6.30
CA ALA A 307 13.22 18.02 7.08
C ALA A 307 14.49 17.88 7.96
N GLU A 308 15.57 18.56 7.62
CA GLU A 308 16.81 18.64 8.41
C GLU A 308 16.60 19.26 9.80
N SER A 309 15.68 20.23 9.91
CA SER A 309 15.39 20.93 11.16
C SER A 309 14.40 20.18 12.08
N LEU A 310 13.66 19.21 11.52
CA LEU A 310 12.61 18.50 12.24
C LEU A 310 13.15 17.36 13.10
N THR A 311 12.48 17.13 14.23
CA THR A 311 12.68 15.94 15.08
C THR A 311 12.06 14.71 14.44
N LEU A 312 12.43 13.51 14.92
CA LEU A 312 11.79 12.24 14.46
C LEU A 312 10.27 12.26 14.67
N ALA A 313 9.79 12.87 15.76
CA ALA A 313 8.36 12.96 16.04
C ALA A 313 7.63 13.87 15.04
N GLU A 314 8.18 15.04 14.74
CA GLU A 314 7.60 15.99 13.79
C GLU A 314 7.57 15.40 12.36
N ILE A 315 8.64 14.71 11.95
CA ILE A 315 8.67 13.98 10.67
C ILE A 315 7.57 12.92 10.62
N GLU A 316 7.43 12.12 11.68
CA GLU A 316 6.43 11.04 11.73
C GLU A 316 4.99 11.59 11.71
N ILE A 317 4.75 12.74 12.39
CA ILE A 317 3.45 13.45 12.32
C ILE A 317 3.16 13.86 10.89
N LYS A 318 4.13 14.45 10.18
CA LYS A 318 3.96 14.86 8.77
C LYS A 318 3.71 13.67 7.84
N VAL A 319 4.45 12.57 8.03
CA VAL A 319 4.23 11.33 7.25
C VAL A 319 2.81 10.78 7.47
N ASN A 320 2.34 10.78 8.72
CA ASN A 320 0.97 10.32 9.03
C ASN A 320 -0.09 11.26 8.44
N GLU A 321 0.10 12.58 8.55
CA GLU A 321 -0.76 13.60 7.94
C GLU A 321 -0.90 13.37 6.42
N PHE A 322 0.22 13.15 5.72
CA PHE A 322 0.21 12.87 4.30
C PHE A 322 -0.47 11.53 3.97
N ALA A 323 -0.27 10.51 4.78
CA ALA A 323 -0.95 9.23 4.60
C ALA A 323 -2.47 9.34 4.78
N GLU A 324 -2.95 10.19 5.69
CA GLU A 324 -4.37 10.47 5.88
C GLU A 324 -4.95 11.30 4.72
N LYS A 325 -4.25 12.35 4.30
CA LYS A 325 -4.64 13.15 3.14
C LYS A 325 -4.68 12.31 1.86
N ALA A 326 -3.73 11.39 1.69
CA ALA A 326 -3.67 10.48 0.55
C ALA A 326 -4.88 9.54 0.49
N ARG A 327 -5.24 8.93 1.62
CA ARG A 327 -6.43 8.05 1.72
C ARG A 327 -7.72 8.78 1.41
N ASN A 328 -7.80 10.05 1.76
CA ASN A 328 -8.97 10.91 1.57
C ASN A 328 -8.91 11.72 0.24
N ASN A 329 -7.93 11.46 -0.63
CA ASN A 329 -7.68 12.22 -1.87
C ASN A 329 -7.62 13.75 -1.67
N ARG A 330 -7.02 14.20 -0.54
CA ARG A 330 -6.96 15.62 -0.15
C ARG A 330 -5.55 16.23 -0.21
N ILE A 331 -4.58 15.54 -0.83
CA ILE A 331 -3.25 16.11 -1.06
C ILE A 331 -3.38 17.22 -2.11
N LYS A 332 -2.90 18.40 -1.77
CA LYS A 332 -2.92 19.56 -2.66
C LYS A 332 -1.69 19.57 -3.57
N ILE A 333 -1.77 20.30 -4.67
CA ILE A 333 -0.68 20.40 -5.66
C ILE A 333 0.54 21.11 -5.05
N ASP A 334 0.33 22.19 -4.29
CA ASP A 334 1.37 22.94 -3.59
C ASP A 334 2.14 22.10 -2.55
N GLU A 335 1.51 21.05 -2.02
CA GLU A 335 2.16 20.11 -1.11
C GLU A 335 3.11 19.11 -1.83
N MET A 336 3.00 18.97 -3.16
CA MET A 336 3.79 18.04 -3.98
C MET A 336 4.93 18.71 -4.77
N GLU A 337 4.98 20.01 -4.80
CA GLU A 337 5.97 20.79 -5.56
C GLU A 337 7.21 21.13 -4.73
N GLY A 338 8.33 21.42 -5.36
CA GLY A 338 9.55 22.00 -4.75
C GLY A 338 10.37 21.05 -3.87
N GLY A 339 10.10 19.74 -3.88
CA GLY A 339 10.94 18.78 -3.19
C GLY A 339 12.35 18.70 -3.79
N THR A 340 13.38 18.49 -2.95
CA THR A 340 14.78 18.41 -3.38
C THR A 340 15.31 16.98 -3.46
N PHE A 341 14.69 16.05 -2.75
CA PHE A 341 15.03 14.63 -2.70
C PHE A 341 13.77 13.81 -2.42
N THR A 342 13.71 12.58 -2.87
CA THR A 342 12.53 11.72 -2.66
C THR A 342 12.90 10.43 -1.93
N ILE A 343 12.01 9.97 -1.03
CA ILE A 343 12.08 8.65 -0.41
C ILE A 343 10.84 7.84 -0.81
N THR A 344 11.07 6.64 -1.31
CA THR A 344 10.00 5.70 -1.69
C THR A 344 10.14 4.38 -0.95
N ASN A 345 9.02 3.79 -0.52
CA ASN A 345 9.00 2.54 0.23
C ASN A 345 8.20 1.46 -0.51
N GLY A 346 8.91 0.61 -1.27
CA GLY A 346 8.35 -0.57 -1.93
C GLY A 346 8.19 -1.77 -0.99
N GLY A 347 8.81 -1.74 0.19
CA GLY A 347 8.80 -2.84 1.15
C GLY A 347 7.43 -3.15 1.73
N VAL A 348 6.55 -2.15 1.84
CA VAL A 348 5.15 -2.32 2.28
C VAL A 348 4.33 -3.21 1.33
N PHE A 349 4.78 -3.35 0.06
CA PHE A 349 4.19 -4.22 -0.95
C PHE A 349 4.98 -5.52 -1.15
N GLY A 350 6.02 -5.76 -0.33
CA GLY A 350 6.86 -6.95 -0.40
C GLY A 350 8.03 -6.88 -1.37
N SER A 351 8.35 -5.71 -1.94
CA SER A 351 9.50 -5.57 -2.84
C SER A 351 10.81 -5.85 -2.12
N MET A 352 11.59 -6.80 -2.62
CA MET A 352 12.92 -7.11 -2.09
C MET A 352 13.96 -6.08 -2.56
N LEU A 353 13.87 -5.68 -3.82
CA LEU A 353 14.82 -4.77 -4.47
C LEU A 353 14.15 -4.12 -5.69
N SER A 354 14.39 -2.84 -5.92
CA SER A 354 13.92 -2.11 -7.08
C SER A 354 14.85 -0.94 -7.43
N THR A 355 14.76 -0.46 -8.65
CA THR A 355 15.45 0.73 -9.17
C THR A 355 14.44 1.85 -9.33
N PRO A 356 14.21 2.71 -8.31
CA PRO A 356 13.22 3.76 -8.41
C PRO A 356 13.60 4.78 -9.50
N ILE A 357 12.59 5.29 -10.21
CA ILE A 357 12.77 6.35 -11.21
C ILE A 357 12.84 7.69 -10.47
N LEU A 358 13.73 8.59 -10.91
CA LEU A 358 13.88 9.93 -10.35
C LEU A 358 12.58 10.74 -10.45
N ASN A 359 12.36 11.63 -9.49
CA ASN A 359 11.26 12.61 -9.50
C ASN A 359 11.81 13.98 -9.91
N PRO A 360 11.71 14.38 -11.20
CA PRO A 360 12.30 15.63 -11.67
C PRO A 360 11.77 16.86 -10.90
N PRO A 361 12.62 17.87 -10.70
CA PRO A 361 13.98 18.06 -11.22
C PRO A 361 15.08 17.48 -10.31
N GLN A 362 14.76 16.61 -9.36
CA GLN A 362 15.67 16.05 -8.36
C GLN A 362 16.72 15.14 -8.98
N SER A 363 17.95 15.18 -8.43
CA SER A 363 19.06 14.31 -8.82
C SER A 363 19.17 13.01 -8.03
N GLY A 364 18.31 12.79 -7.01
CA GLY A 364 18.38 11.60 -6.17
C GLY A 364 17.03 11.12 -5.64
N ILE A 365 16.90 9.79 -5.50
CA ILE A 365 15.76 9.12 -4.86
C ILE A 365 16.23 7.89 -4.09
N LEU A 366 15.84 7.80 -2.81
CA LEU A 366 16.12 6.66 -1.93
C LEU A 366 14.97 5.67 -1.96
N GLY A 367 15.25 4.42 -2.33
CA GLY A 367 14.32 3.29 -2.26
C GLY A 367 14.53 2.48 -0.99
N MET A 368 13.45 2.27 -0.23
CA MET A 368 13.37 1.33 0.89
C MET A 368 12.63 0.07 0.46
N HIS A 369 13.02 -1.06 1.03
CA HIS A 369 12.48 -2.35 0.64
C HIS A 369 12.03 -3.18 1.85
N ASN A 370 11.62 -4.43 1.59
CA ASN A 370 11.14 -5.34 2.61
C ASN A 370 12.23 -5.69 3.63
N ILE A 371 11.85 -5.79 4.90
CA ILE A 371 12.72 -6.31 5.97
C ILE A 371 12.54 -7.83 6.02
N GLN A 372 13.65 -8.57 5.90
CA GLN A 372 13.66 -10.02 5.94
C GLN A 372 14.71 -10.51 6.92
N GLU A 373 14.37 -11.52 7.70
CA GLU A 373 15.36 -12.24 8.51
C GLU A 373 16.29 -13.03 7.61
N ARG A 374 17.61 -12.74 7.71
CA ARG A 374 18.63 -13.33 6.86
C ARG A 374 19.84 -13.74 7.68
N PRO A 375 20.51 -14.87 7.34
CA PRO A 375 21.78 -15.23 7.93
C PRO A 375 22.85 -14.26 7.43
N VAL A 376 23.54 -13.61 8.35
CA VAL A 376 24.67 -12.71 8.06
C VAL A 376 25.89 -13.10 8.90
N ALA A 377 27.08 -12.86 8.37
CA ALA A 377 28.32 -13.11 9.08
C ALA A 377 28.71 -11.89 9.92
N ILE A 378 28.71 -12.03 11.26
CA ILE A 378 29.13 -10.99 12.19
C ILE A 378 30.21 -11.58 13.09
N ASN A 379 31.41 -10.97 13.11
CA ASN A 379 32.56 -11.42 13.90
C ASN A 379 32.90 -12.92 13.70
N GLY A 380 32.79 -13.41 12.47
CA GLY A 380 33.07 -14.80 12.11
C GLY A 380 31.95 -15.80 12.47
N GLN A 381 30.83 -15.36 13.00
CA GLN A 381 29.67 -16.19 13.32
C GLN A 381 28.49 -15.89 12.39
N VAL A 382 27.70 -16.92 12.08
CA VAL A 382 26.45 -16.74 11.33
C VAL A 382 25.33 -16.43 12.32
N VAL A 383 24.73 -15.25 12.18
CA VAL A 383 23.60 -14.78 13.01
C VAL A 383 22.43 -14.40 12.14
N ILE A 384 21.21 -14.55 12.65
CA ILE A 384 20.01 -14.09 11.96
C ILE A 384 19.78 -12.61 12.30
N ARG A 385 19.60 -11.79 11.26
CA ARG A 385 19.37 -10.36 11.39
C ARG A 385 18.21 -9.91 10.46
N PRO A 386 17.41 -8.93 10.90
CA PRO A 386 16.41 -8.30 10.05
C PRO A 386 17.11 -7.33 9.08
N MET A 387 17.31 -7.77 7.84
CA MET A 387 18.03 -7.04 6.81
C MET A 387 17.08 -6.35 5.86
N MET A 388 17.41 -5.13 5.43
CA MET A 388 16.71 -4.38 4.40
C MET A 388 17.69 -3.98 3.30
N TYR A 389 17.31 -4.17 2.03
CA TYR A 389 18.00 -3.51 0.94
C TYR A 389 17.55 -2.06 0.83
N ILE A 390 18.50 -1.17 0.60
CA ILE A 390 18.29 0.22 0.23
C ILE A 390 18.89 0.49 -1.14
N ALA A 391 18.24 1.32 -1.93
CA ALA A 391 18.67 1.70 -3.26
C ALA A 391 18.75 3.22 -3.37
N LEU A 392 19.77 3.75 -4.01
CA LEU A 392 19.82 5.14 -4.43
C LEU A 392 19.87 5.17 -5.97
N SER A 393 18.79 5.67 -6.59
CA SER A 393 18.86 6.08 -7.99
C SER A 393 19.27 7.55 -8.06
N TYR A 394 20.15 7.88 -8.99
CA TYR A 394 20.72 9.20 -9.12
C TYR A 394 21.03 9.56 -10.56
N ASP A 395 21.08 10.85 -10.86
CA ASP A 395 21.50 11.36 -12.15
C ASP A 395 23.03 11.49 -12.18
N HIS A 396 23.70 10.63 -12.98
CA HIS A 396 25.15 10.61 -13.05
C HIS A 396 25.75 11.83 -13.75
N ARG A 397 24.93 12.74 -14.27
CA ARG A 397 25.41 14.04 -14.77
C ARG A 397 25.82 15.00 -13.64
N THR A 398 25.26 14.81 -12.42
CA THR A 398 25.53 15.63 -11.24
C THR A 398 26.14 14.85 -10.08
N VAL A 399 25.92 13.54 -10.02
CA VAL A 399 26.32 12.68 -8.91
C VAL A 399 27.28 11.60 -9.39
N ASP A 400 28.49 11.57 -8.84
CA ASP A 400 29.47 10.53 -9.13
C ASP A 400 29.28 9.27 -8.29
N GLY A 401 29.85 8.16 -8.76
CA GLY A 401 29.78 6.87 -8.09
C GLY A 401 30.32 6.90 -6.64
N LYS A 402 31.36 7.68 -6.37
CA LYS A 402 31.90 7.86 -5.02
C LYS A 402 30.85 8.49 -4.08
N ASP A 403 30.20 9.57 -4.50
CA ASP A 403 29.22 10.28 -3.68
C ASP A 403 27.98 9.43 -3.41
N SER A 404 27.47 8.75 -4.46
CA SER A 404 26.29 7.91 -4.36
C SER A 404 26.49 6.71 -3.42
N VAL A 405 27.63 6.01 -3.53
CA VAL A 405 27.97 4.88 -2.65
C VAL A 405 28.22 5.36 -1.22
N SER A 406 28.98 6.46 -1.04
CA SER A 406 29.27 7.00 0.28
C SER A 406 28.01 7.54 1.00
N PHE A 407 27.08 8.11 0.26
CA PHE A 407 25.76 8.50 0.78
C PHE A 407 25.01 7.29 1.35
N LEU A 408 24.90 6.19 0.59
CA LEU A 408 24.22 4.98 1.09
C LEU A 408 24.93 4.37 2.29
N VAL A 409 26.27 4.38 2.31
CA VAL A 409 27.05 3.94 3.47
C VAL A 409 26.71 4.80 4.68
N LYS A 410 26.65 6.13 4.52
CA LYS A 410 26.30 7.03 5.61
C LYS A 410 24.87 6.83 6.11
N VAL A 411 23.90 6.63 5.24
CA VAL A 411 22.52 6.27 5.60
C VAL A 411 22.50 4.94 6.36
N LYS A 412 23.19 3.90 5.85
CA LYS A 412 23.34 2.60 6.52
C LYS A 412 23.87 2.76 7.94
N GLU A 413 24.99 3.45 8.11
CA GLU A 413 25.63 3.63 9.43
C GLU A 413 24.71 4.31 10.45
N MET A 414 23.88 5.26 10.01
CA MET A 414 22.91 5.95 10.88
C MET A 414 21.71 5.09 11.23
N ILE A 415 21.28 4.21 10.35
CA ILE A 415 20.18 3.27 10.63
C ILE A 415 20.67 2.14 11.54
N GLU A 416 21.90 1.62 11.32
CA GLU A 416 22.52 0.60 12.15
C GLU A 416 22.94 1.15 13.53
N ASN A 417 23.19 2.46 13.63
CA ASN A 417 23.42 3.17 14.88
C ASN A 417 22.66 4.51 14.91
N PRO A 418 21.37 4.52 15.33
CA PRO A 418 20.54 5.73 15.30
C PRO A 418 21.05 6.90 16.13
N TYR A 419 21.91 6.67 17.11
CA TYR A 419 22.51 7.74 17.94
C TYR A 419 23.43 8.65 17.12
N LYS A 420 24.06 8.15 16.05
CA LYS A 420 24.85 8.96 15.11
C LYS A 420 24.07 10.08 14.45
N MET A 421 22.73 9.96 14.33
CA MET A 421 21.89 11.02 13.75
C MET A 421 21.83 12.27 14.63
N LEU A 422 22.03 12.12 15.94
CA LEU A 422 21.93 13.21 16.92
C LEU A 422 23.30 13.83 17.24
N LEU A 423 24.37 13.02 17.19
CA LEU A 423 25.68 13.34 17.76
C LEU A 423 26.79 13.47 16.71
N ASN A 424 26.44 13.81 15.46
CA ASN A 424 27.39 14.07 14.36
C ASN A 424 28.51 13.04 14.25
N ASP A 425 28.21 11.81 13.83
CA ASP A 425 29.15 10.71 13.53
C ASP A 425 30.08 10.23 14.68
N ASN A 426 30.35 11.06 15.67
CA ASN A 426 31.22 10.68 16.79
C ASN A 426 30.63 11.17 18.12
N PRO A 427 29.83 10.32 18.81
CA PRO A 427 29.26 10.64 20.11
C PRO A 427 30.29 11.06 21.15
N ASP A 428 31.46 10.41 21.13
CA ASP A 428 32.53 10.65 22.11
C ASP A 428 33.15 12.04 21.88
N LYS A 429 33.38 12.42 20.61
CA LYS A 429 33.89 13.75 20.29
C LYS A 429 32.87 14.85 20.61
N ALA A 430 31.60 14.61 20.30
CA ALA A 430 30.52 15.56 20.63
C ALA A 430 30.37 15.71 22.16
N LEU A 431 30.56 14.63 22.95
CA LEU A 431 30.51 14.68 24.40
C LEU A 431 31.75 15.41 25.00
N LEU A 432 32.88 15.31 24.33
CA LEU A 432 34.15 15.88 24.79
C LEU A 432 34.45 17.24 24.17
N ASP A 433 33.55 17.77 23.32
CA ASP A 433 33.70 19.04 22.59
C ASP A 433 35.02 19.08 21.78
N LEU A 434 35.35 17.97 21.08
CA LEU A 434 36.55 17.78 20.28
C LEU A 434 36.25 17.87 18.77
#